data_a246a183810b6f8414cbb6a7ab4d5072
#
_entry.id   a246a183810b6f8414cbb6a7ab4d5072
#
_cell.length_a   1.000
_cell.length_b   1.000
_cell.length_c   1.000
_cell.angle_alpha   90.00
_cell.angle_beta   90.00
_cell.angle_gamma   90.00
#
_symmetry.space_group_name_H-M   'P 1'
#
loop_
_entity.id
_entity.type
_entity.pdbx_description
1 polymer ?
#
loop_
_entity_poly.entity_id
_entity_poly.type
_entity_poly.pdbx_seq_one_letter_code
_entity_poly.pdbx_strand_id
1 'polypeptide(L)'
;MGFRYLYVPYGNDVASLVKAFEAVKNSDTPVVVHIDTMKGKGLPVAERNKEKFHYSMPFDPKTGELLKPVHPRMYEDLFATHMLDRMANDPKVCTITAGTPGAIAFGPDRREAAGSQFIDVGIAEQCATGLASGLAKGGARPVFGVEATFLQRAYDQLEQDVAINSTAAVFVTFNGSVWGIPDETHLGFFCAPMTATIPDLPILAPTNADEFTAMLDWAIDQTETPVMIIAPAVPVAPATTEVADDYTNIGYQIVEEGKDVAVIAAGDFMQLGRDAVELMKQQGLTPTLINPRIVSDIDRTTLDSLRDYRVLITLEDNSVAGGMGEKIAAYLGEAPVKVKVLGLPRALPDRYKASELMAANGLTPQAIAKAAAVALGN
;
A
#
# COMPACT_ATOMS: atom_id res chain seq x y z
N MET A 1 37.80 -9.27 4.99
CA MET A 1 36.87 -9.01 6.09
C MET A 1 37.17 -9.89 7.33
N GLY A 2 38.14 -10.81 7.28
CA GLY A 2 38.53 -11.64 8.43
C GLY A 2 37.64 -12.83 8.77
N PHE A 3 36.59 -13.08 7.97
CA PHE A 3 35.78 -14.27 8.13
C PHE A 3 36.47 -15.51 7.55
N ARG A 4 36.33 -16.65 8.22
CA ARG A 4 36.60 -17.96 7.59
C ARG A 4 35.43 -18.27 6.65
N TYR A 5 35.73 -19.01 5.57
CA TYR A 5 34.73 -19.36 4.55
C TYR A 5 34.71 -20.86 4.30
N LEU A 6 33.53 -21.46 4.35
CA LEU A 6 33.28 -22.86 4.04
C LEU A 6 32.16 -22.96 2.99
N TYR A 7 32.45 -23.55 1.84
CA TYR A 7 31.47 -23.78 0.78
C TYR A 7 30.91 -25.20 0.85
N VAL A 8 29.57 -25.32 0.73
CA VAL A 8 28.83 -26.59 0.78
C VAL A 8 28.00 -26.73 -0.52
N PRO A 9 28.53 -27.47 -1.53
CA PRO A 9 27.87 -27.57 -2.84
C PRO A 9 26.59 -28.43 -2.85
N TYR A 10 26.37 -29.24 -1.83
CA TYR A 10 25.22 -30.12 -1.68
C TYR A 10 24.31 -29.67 -0.54
N GLY A 11 23.87 -28.41 -0.58
CA GLY A 11 23.15 -27.79 0.52
C GLY A 11 21.72 -28.30 0.74
N ASN A 12 21.18 -29.15 -0.14
CA ASN A 12 19.93 -29.88 0.10
C ASN A 12 20.16 -31.28 0.71
N ASP A 13 21.40 -31.70 0.92
CA ASP A 13 21.74 -32.95 1.58
C ASP A 13 22.02 -32.73 3.08
N VAL A 14 21.17 -33.29 3.94
CA VAL A 14 21.26 -33.12 5.40
C VAL A 14 22.58 -33.61 5.96
N ALA A 15 23.13 -34.73 5.44
CA ALA A 15 24.40 -35.27 5.93
C ALA A 15 25.57 -34.33 5.64
N SER A 16 25.59 -33.71 4.45
CA SER A 16 26.57 -32.68 4.08
C SER A 16 26.48 -31.44 4.97
N LEU A 17 25.26 -31.01 5.31
CA LEU A 17 25.03 -29.87 6.22
C LEU A 17 25.52 -30.17 7.63
N VAL A 18 25.17 -31.34 8.19
CA VAL A 18 25.63 -31.77 9.52
C VAL A 18 27.15 -31.77 9.59
N LYS A 19 27.81 -32.39 8.58
CA LYS A 19 29.28 -32.43 8.50
C LYS A 19 29.89 -31.01 8.45
N ALA A 20 29.30 -30.11 7.67
CA ALA A 20 29.77 -28.74 7.56
C ALA A 20 29.63 -27.98 8.88
N PHE A 21 28.49 -28.07 9.55
CA PHE A 21 28.28 -27.42 10.85
C PHE A 21 29.13 -28.02 11.95
N GLU A 22 29.35 -29.35 11.97
CA GLU A 22 30.28 -29.99 12.91
C GLU A 22 31.72 -29.48 12.77
N ALA A 23 32.16 -29.21 11.53
CA ALA A 23 33.49 -28.68 11.25
C ALA A 23 33.72 -27.26 11.77
N VAL A 24 32.64 -26.47 11.99
CA VAL A 24 32.75 -25.06 12.38
C VAL A 24 32.13 -24.72 13.73
N LYS A 25 31.35 -25.62 14.35
CA LYS A 25 30.59 -25.35 15.58
C LYS A 25 31.42 -24.86 16.78
N ASN A 26 32.71 -25.21 16.81
CA ASN A 26 33.63 -24.82 17.88
C ASN A 26 34.64 -23.76 17.39
N SER A 27 34.35 -23.06 16.29
CA SER A 27 35.23 -22.00 15.80
C SER A 27 35.26 -20.83 16.78
N ASP A 28 36.43 -20.33 17.09
CA ASP A 28 36.67 -19.11 17.88
C ASP A 28 36.58 -17.82 17.04
N THR A 29 36.43 -17.97 15.74
CA THR A 29 36.28 -16.84 14.79
C THR A 29 34.99 -16.97 13.99
N PRO A 30 34.42 -15.86 13.48
CA PRO A 30 33.26 -15.91 12.63
C PRO A 30 33.47 -16.69 11.35
N VAL A 31 32.53 -17.56 10.98
CA VAL A 31 32.58 -18.40 9.80
C VAL A 31 31.37 -18.16 8.92
N VAL A 32 31.59 -17.91 7.63
CA VAL A 32 30.53 -17.93 6.60
C VAL A 32 30.44 -19.35 6.05
N VAL A 33 29.30 -20.02 6.31
CA VAL A 33 28.97 -21.31 5.70
C VAL A 33 28.08 -21.01 4.48
N HIS A 34 28.67 -21.04 3.30
CA HIS A 34 27.96 -20.80 2.06
C HIS A 34 27.38 -22.11 1.52
N ILE A 35 26.05 -22.19 1.51
CA ILE A 35 25.31 -23.40 1.14
C ILE A 35 24.68 -23.19 -0.22
N ASP A 36 24.99 -24.04 -1.20
CA ASP A 36 24.35 -24.03 -2.51
C ASP A 36 23.13 -24.96 -2.50
N THR A 37 21.94 -24.38 -2.70
CA THR A 37 20.67 -25.10 -2.64
C THR A 37 19.84 -24.92 -3.90
N MET A 38 19.06 -25.95 -4.24
CA MET A 38 18.01 -25.84 -5.23
C MET A 38 16.67 -25.50 -4.56
N LYS A 39 16.13 -24.31 -4.82
CA LYS A 39 14.81 -23.90 -4.34
C LYS A 39 13.74 -24.84 -4.90
N GLY A 40 12.82 -25.32 -4.03
CA GLY A 40 11.78 -26.27 -4.40
C GLY A 40 12.25 -27.74 -4.52
N LYS A 41 13.48 -28.06 -4.08
CA LYS A 41 14.05 -29.41 -4.13
C LYS A 41 13.14 -30.46 -3.53
N GLY A 42 12.91 -31.54 -4.29
CA GLY A 42 12.02 -32.65 -3.91
C GLY A 42 10.59 -32.52 -4.43
N LEU A 43 10.21 -31.38 -5.02
CA LEU A 43 8.92 -31.16 -5.66
C LEU A 43 9.13 -30.76 -7.13
N PRO A 44 8.95 -31.68 -8.10
CA PRO A 44 9.32 -31.42 -9.51
C PRO A 44 8.66 -30.20 -10.14
N VAL A 45 7.41 -29.89 -9.77
CA VAL A 45 6.72 -28.68 -10.27
C VAL A 45 7.35 -27.38 -9.75
N ALA A 46 7.88 -27.41 -8.51
CA ALA A 46 8.55 -26.26 -7.92
C ALA A 46 10.00 -26.11 -8.42
N GLU A 47 10.71 -27.21 -8.65
CA GLU A 47 12.05 -27.17 -9.23
C GLU A 47 12.06 -26.57 -10.64
N ARG A 48 10.97 -26.80 -11.42
CA ARG A 48 10.81 -26.24 -12.77
C ARG A 48 10.34 -24.79 -12.78
N ASN A 49 9.62 -24.35 -11.73
CA ASN A 49 9.09 -22.97 -11.65
C ASN A 49 9.28 -22.41 -10.24
N LYS A 50 10.51 -22.03 -9.95
CA LYS A 50 10.95 -21.57 -8.62
C LYS A 50 10.29 -20.26 -8.17
N GLU A 51 9.95 -19.38 -9.12
CA GLU A 51 9.28 -18.13 -8.87
C GLU A 51 7.83 -18.36 -8.44
N LYS A 52 7.05 -19.13 -9.21
CA LYS A 52 5.65 -19.47 -8.91
C LYS A 52 5.49 -20.12 -7.53
N PHE A 53 6.46 -20.97 -7.13
CA PHE A 53 6.42 -21.70 -5.86
C PHE A 53 7.31 -21.07 -4.77
N HIS A 54 7.73 -19.83 -4.93
CA HIS A 54 8.39 -19.09 -3.85
C HIS A 54 7.42 -18.83 -2.69
N TYR A 55 6.23 -18.36 -3.00
CA TYR A 55 5.05 -18.28 -2.16
C TYR A 55 3.86 -18.76 -2.98
N SER A 56 3.06 -19.68 -2.47
CA SER A 56 1.92 -20.20 -3.20
C SER A 56 0.75 -20.48 -2.27
N MET A 57 -0.47 -20.18 -2.74
CA MET A 57 -1.69 -20.67 -2.13
C MET A 57 -1.76 -22.20 -2.25
N PRO A 58 -2.62 -22.89 -1.46
CA PRO A 58 -2.75 -24.34 -1.53
C PRO A 58 -2.96 -24.84 -2.96
N PHE A 59 -2.14 -25.79 -3.39
CA PHE A 59 -2.14 -26.33 -4.75
C PHE A 59 -2.02 -27.88 -4.73
N ASP A 60 -2.35 -28.53 -5.86
CA ASP A 60 -2.11 -29.96 -6.07
C ASP A 60 -0.59 -30.19 -6.32
N PRO A 61 0.09 -30.96 -5.47
CA PRO A 61 1.53 -31.20 -5.64
C PRO A 61 1.91 -31.94 -6.93
N LYS A 62 0.97 -32.65 -7.56
CA LYS A 62 1.23 -33.39 -8.80
C LYS A 62 1.15 -32.50 -10.03
N THR A 63 0.18 -31.59 -10.07
CA THR A 63 -0.06 -30.72 -11.23
C THR A 63 0.54 -29.33 -11.05
N GLY A 64 0.66 -28.85 -9.80
CA GLY A 64 1.00 -27.49 -9.46
C GLY A 64 -0.13 -26.48 -9.67
N GLU A 65 -1.37 -26.96 -9.88
CA GLU A 65 -2.55 -26.13 -10.01
C GLU A 65 -3.15 -25.79 -8.64
N LEU A 66 -3.68 -24.58 -8.52
CA LEU A 66 -4.31 -24.14 -7.28
C LEU A 66 -5.57 -24.95 -6.97
N LEU A 67 -5.75 -25.33 -5.70
CA LEU A 67 -6.93 -26.07 -5.23
C LEU A 67 -8.21 -25.23 -5.22
N LYS A 68 -8.08 -23.92 -5.22
CA LYS A 68 -9.20 -22.98 -5.32
C LYS A 68 -8.91 -22.00 -6.45
N PRO A 69 -9.95 -21.60 -7.21
CA PRO A 69 -9.78 -20.60 -8.25
C PRO A 69 -9.25 -19.30 -7.65
N VAL A 70 -8.46 -18.61 -8.43
CA VAL A 70 -7.83 -17.34 -8.06
C VAL A 70 -8.87 -16.22 -8.02
N HIS A 71 -8.63 -15.35 -7.14
CA HIS A 71 -9.22 -14.10 -6.70
C HIS A 71 -9.91 -13.26 -7.77
N PRO A 72 -10.90 -12.46 -7.38
CA PRO A 72 -11.36 -11.34 -8.20
C PRO A 72 -10.15 -10.49 -8.63
N ARG A 73 -10.28 -9.80 -9.75
CA ARG A 73 -9.26 -8.89 -10.27
C ARG A 73 -8.86 -7.90 -9.17
N MET A 74 -7.57 -7.92 -8.82
CA MET A 74 -7.00 -7.05 -7.80
C MET A 74 -6.31 -5.85 -8.45
N TYR A 75 -5.98 -4.84 -7.65
CA TYR A 75 -5.37 -3.61 -8.13
C TYR A 75 -3.96 -3.82 -8.70
N GLU A 76 -3.23 -4.83 -8.24
CA GLU A 76 -1.95 -5.23 -8.84
C GLU A 76 -2.11 -5.65 -10.31
N ASP A 77 -3.17 -6.40 -10.64
CA ASP A 77 -3.45 -6.81 -12.01
C ASP A 77 -3.92 -5.63 -12.87
N LEU A 78 -4.74 -4.75 -12.30
CA LEU A 78 -5.15 -3.49 -12.93
C LEU A 78 -3.91 -2.61 -13.22
N PHE A 79 -3.05 -2.41 -12.22
CA PHE A 79 -1.80 -1.67 -12.34
C PHE A 79 -0.92 -2.22 -13.46
N ALA A 80 -0.61 -3.53 -13.42
CA ALA A 80 0.28 -4.12 -14.41
C ALA A 80 -0.27 -4.03 -15.83
N THR A 81 -1.59 -4.22 -16.02
CA THR A 81 -2.25 -4.09 -17.31
C THR A 81 -2.18 -2.64 -17.81
N HIS A 82 -2.46 -1.68 -16.93
CA HIS A 82 -2.41 -0.25 -17.27
C HIS A 82 -0.99 0.21 -17.60
N MET A 83 0.00 -0.20 -16.78
CA MET A 83 1.42 0.13 -17.06
C MET A 83 1.92 -0.43 -18.38
N LEU A 84 1.52 -1.64 -18.76
CA LEU A 84 1.87 -2.21 -20.08
C LEU A 84 1.32 -1.36 -21.21
N ASP A 85 0.08 -0.91 -21.10
CA ASP A 85 -0.51 0.00 -22.10
C ASP A 85 0.25 1.33 -22.17
N ARG A 86 0.54 1.95 -21.02
CA ARG A 86 1.31 3.19 -20.95
C ARG A 86 2.73 3.04 -21.54
N MET A 87 3.44 1.97 -21.21
CA MET A 87 4.79 1.67 -21.74
C MET A 87 4.77 1.42 -23.24
N ALA A 88 3.75 0.75 -23.77
CA ALA A 88 3.62 0.52 -25.21
C ALA A 88 3.42 1.82 -25.99
N ASN A 89 2.82 2.85 -25.39
CA ASN A 89 2.51 4.12 -26.03
C ASN A 89 3.52 5.24 -25.75
N ASP A 90 4.34 5.11 -24.67
CA ASP A 90 5.36 6.10 -24.31
C ASP A 90 6.67 5.41 -23.87
N PRO A 91 7.76 5.54 -24.65
CA PRO A 91 9.05 4.94 -24.33
C PRO A 91 9.75 5.56 -23.10
N LYS A 92 9.24 6.67 -22.56
CA LYS A 92 9.74 7.30 -21.33
C LYS A 92 9.17 6.67 -20.08
N VAL A 93 8.00 6.01 -20.18
CA VAL A 93 7.37 5.33 -19.04
C VAL A 93 8.12 4.05 -18.73
N CYS A 94 8.42 3.81 -17.46
CA CYS A 94 9.02 2.55 -17.03
C CYS A 94 8.47 2.13 -15.66
N THR A 95 8.43 0.82 -15.44
CA THR A 95 8.03 0.21 -14.16
C THR A 95 9.27 -0.32 -13.46
N ILE A 96 9.44 0.04 -12.18
CA ILE A 96 10.52 -0.43 -11.33
C ILE A 96 9.94 -1.34 -10.24
N THR A 97 10.66 -2.40 -9.88
CA THR A 97 10.37 -3.21 -8.68
C THR A 97 11.67 -3.56 -7.96
N ALA A 98 11.56 -4.00 -6.71
CA ALA A 98 12.71 -4.38 -5.88
C ALA A 98 12.64 -5.86 -5.48
N GLY A 99 12.81 -6.75 -6.48
CA GLY A 99 12.86 -8.21 -6.28
C GLY A 99 11.49 -8.86 -6.05
N THR A 100 10.40 -8.13 -6.24
CA THR A 100 9.03 -8.61 -6.02
C THR A 100 8.11 -8.43 -7.23
N PRO A 101 8.50 -8.86 -8.44
CA PRO A 101 7.69 -8.64 -9.64
C PRO A 101 6.30 -9.30 -9.55
N GLY A 102 6.18 -10.43 -8.86
CA GLY A 102 4.91 -11.10 -8.64
C GLY A 102 3.94 -10.31 -7.76
N ALA A 103 4.44 -9.54 -6.80
CA ALA A 103 3.64 -8.71 -5.90
C ALA A 103 2.96 -7.53 -6.61
N ILE A 104 3.50 -7.10 -7.72
CA ILE A 104 2.93 -6.06 -8.60
C ILE A 104 2.36 -6.65 -9.90
N ALA A 105 2.05 -7.94 -9.90
CA ALA A 105 1.49 -8.72 -11.00
C ALA A 105 2.30 -8.70 -12.32
N PHE A 106 3.60 -8.38 -12.28
CA PHE A 106 4.51 -8.51 -13.42
C PHE A 106 5.11 -9.92 -13.49
N GLY A 107 4.29 -10.89 -13.87
CA GLY A 107 4.72 -12.24 -14.22
C GLY A 107 5.64 -12.28 -15.45
N PRO A 108 6.21 -13.46 -15.79
CA PRO A 108 7.18 -13.59 -16.89
C PRO A 108 6.69 -13.00 -18.21
N ASP A 109 5.46 -13.29 -18.63
CA ASP A 109 4.90 -12.83 -19.91
C ASP A 109 4.78 -11.30 -19.96
N ARG A 110 4.37 -10.67 -18.86
CA ARG A 110 4.27 -9.21 -18.75
C ARG A 110 5.64 -8.53 -18.73
N ARG A 111 6.63 -9.15 -18.10
CA ARG A 111 8.03 -8.67 -18.13
C ARG A 111 8.63 -8.76 -19.55
N GLU A 112 8.34 -9.83 -20.26
CA GLU A 112 8.75 -9.99 -21.66
C GLU A 112 8.10 -8.92 -22.55
N ALA A 113 6.80 -8.67 -22.38
CA ALA A 113 6.08 -7.63 -23.12
C ALA A 113 6.60 -6.21 -22.81
N ALA A 114 6.95 -5.91 -21.58
CA ALA A 114 7.50 -4.62 -21.16
C ALA A 114 8.95 -4.40 -21.62
N GLY A 115 9.71 -5.48 -21.83
CA GLY A 115 11.10 -5.43 -22.28
C GLY A 115 11.99 -4.57 -21.37
N SER A 116 12.74 -3.63 -21.96
CA SER A 116 13.67 -2.75 -21.23
C SER A 116 13.00 -1.68 -20.36
N GLN A 117 11.69 -1.47 -20.50
CA GLN A 117 10.93 -0.54 -19.67
C GLN A 117 10.50 -1.16 -18.30
N PHE A 118 10.73 -2.46 -18.11
CA PHE A 118 10.61 -3.10 -16.81
C PHE A 118 11.99 -3.29 -16.18
N ILE A 119 12.17 -2.77 -14.97
CA ILE A 119 13.45 -2.76 -14.23
C ILE A 119 13.26 -3.43 -12.89
N ASP A 120 13.96 -4.53 -12.65
CA ASP A 120 14.04 -5.18 -11.34
C ASP A 120 15.45 -5.00 -10.77
N VAL A 121 15.56 -4.26 -9.67
CA VAL A 121 16.84 -3.97 -9.00
C VAL A 121 17.25 -5.04 -7.98
N GLY A 122 16.48 -6.13 -7.87
CA GLY A 122 16.62 -7.10 -6.77
C GLY A 122 16.09 -6.52 -5.45
N ILE A 123 16.36 -7.21 -4.33
CA ILE A 123 15.90 -6.77 -2.98
C ILE A 123 16.72 -5.54 -2.54
N ALA A 124 16.40 -4.38 -3.09
CA ALA A 124 17.14 -3.13 -2.89
C ALA A 124 16.21 -1.91 -3.08
N GLU A 125 15.25 -1.71 -2.18
CA GLU A 125 14.23 -0.65 -2.23
C GLU A 125 14.87 0.75 -2.25
N GLN A 126 15.97 0.94 -1.53
CA GLN A 126 16.72 2.20 -1.54
C GLN A 126 17.29 2.49 -2.94
N CYS A 127 17.84 1.46 -3.60
CA CYS A 127 18.35 1.58 -4.98
C CYS A 127 17.21 1.88 -5.96
N ALA A 128 16.05 1.21 -5.81
CA ALA A 128 14.86 1.46 -6.63
C ALA A 128 14.39 2.92 -6.51
N THR A 129 14.36 3.45 -5.30
CA THR A 129 13.92 4.84 -5.03
C THR A 129 14.90 5.86 -5.63
N GLY A 130 16.20 5.70 -5.38
CA GLY A 130 17.21 6.57 -5.99
C GLY A 130 17.26 6.47 -7.51
N LEU A 131 17.04 5.26 -8.07
CA LEU A 131 16.93 5.06 -9.53
C LEU A 131 15.70 5.77 -10.09
N ALA A 132 14.54 5.66 -9.44
CA ALA A 132 13.31 6.36 -9.84
C ALA A 132 13.54 7.88 -9.88
N SER A 133 14.17 8.44 -8.83
CA SER A 133 14.53 9.85 -8.79
C SER A 133 15.46 10.24 -9.94
N GLY A 134 16.53 9.47 -10.16
CA GLY A 134 17.49 9.74 -11.23
C GLY A 134 16.88 9.66 -12.63
N LEU A 135 16.01 8.68 -12.88
CA LEU A 135 15.29 8.52 -14.15
C LEU A 135 14.31 9.68 -14.37
N ALA A 136 13.55 10.09 -13.37
CA ALA A 136 12.67 11.25 -13.45
C ALA A 136 13.45 12.53 -13.76
N LYS A 137 14.56 12.76 -13.08
CA LYS A 137 15.46 13.89 -13.35
C LYS A 137 16.04 13.86 -14.77
N GLY A 138 16.25 12.66 -15.34
CA GLY A 138 16.68 12.45 -16.73
C GLY A 138 15.56 12.60 -17.75
N GLY A 139 14.32 12.88 -17.34
CA GLY A 139 13.17 13.10 -18.22
C GLY A 139 12.40 11.81 -18.58
N ALA A 140 12.66 10.70 -17.90
CA ALA A 140 11.80 9.52 -17.92
C ALA A 140 10.59 9.70 -16.98
N ARG A 141 9.64 8.75 -17.04
CA ARG A 141 8.43 8.69 -16.22
C ARG A 141 8.41 7.37 -15.43
N PRO A 142 9.21 7.27 -14.38
CA PRO A 142 9.35 6.04 -13.61
C PRO A 142 8.18 5.85 -12.63
N VAL A 143 7.69 4.61 -12.56
CA VAL A 143 6.72 4.17 -11.58
C VAL A 143 7.32 3.01 -10.78
N PHE A 144 7.59 3.22 -9.50
CA PHE A 144 8.07 2.17 -8.59
C PHE A 144 6.88 1.51 -7.89
N GLY A 145 6.59 0.27 -8.28
CA GLY A 145 5.58 -0.58 -7.63
C GLY A 145 6.20 -1.45 -6.54
N VAL A 146 5.64 -1.40 -5.32
CA VAL A 146 6.23 -2.07 -4.16
C VAL A 146 5.17 -2.41 -3.10
N GLU A 147 5.39 -3.47 -2.34
CA GLU A 147 4.61 -3.73 -1.12
C GLU A 147 4.82 -2.60 -0.11
N ALA A 148 3.73 -2.10 0.48
CA ALA A 148 3.74 -0.96 1.40
C ALA A 148 4.73 -1.15 2.57
N THR A 149 4.81 -2.37 3.12
CA THR A 149 5.73 -2.69 4.21
C THR A 149 7.21 -2.58 3.81
N PHE A 150 7.56 -2.84 2.54
CA PHE A 150 8.95 -2.80 2.09
C PHE A 150 9.44 -1.38 1.81
N LEU A 151 8.53 -0.44 1.51
CA LEU A 151 8.90 0.95 1.27
C LEU A 151 9.53 1.62 2.51
N GLN A 152 9.26 1.12 3.72
CA GLN A 152 9.90 1.62 4.95
C GLN A 152 11.43 1.63 4.90
N ARG A 153 12.05 0.71 4.12
CA ARG A 153 13.50 0.65 3.96
C ARG A 153 14.08 1.80 3.14
N ALA A 154 13.25 2.52 2.41
CA ALA A 154 13.64 3.60 1.52
C ALA A 154 13.18 4.99 2.01
N TYR A 155 12.79 5.10 3.29
CA TYR A 155 12.32 6.37 3.86
C TYR A 155 13.32 7.52 3.65
N ASP A 156 14.60 7.28 3.93
CA ASP A 156 15.67 8.26 3.73
C ASP A 156 15.77 8.69 2.25
N GLN A 157 15.71 7.76 1.31
CA GLN A 157 15.76 8.07 -0.13
C GLN A 157 14.50 8.79 -0.62
N LEU A 158 13.32 8.50 -0.06
CA LEU A 158 12.11 9.26 -0.37
C LEU A 158 12.25 10.73 0.06
N GLU A 159 12.86 10.99 1.21
CA GLU A 159 13.13 12.36 1.68
C GLU A 159 14.29 12.99 0.89
N GLN A 160 15.48 12.38 0.93
CA GLN A 160 16.73 13.00 0.45
C GLN A 160 16.85 12.99 -1.08
N ASP A 161 16.52 11.87 -1.73
CA ASP A 161 16.72 11.75 -3.17
C ASP A 161 15.51 12.25 -3.97
N VAL A 162 14.29 12.11 -3.41
CA VAL A 162 13.04 12.37 -4.13
C VAL A 162 12.43 13.72 -3.73
N ALA A 163 11.98 13.89 -2.47
CA ALA A 163 11.24 15.08 -2.05
C ALA A 163 12.09 16.34 -2.10
N ILE A 164 13.28 16.37 -1.50
CA ILE A 164 14.19 17.53 -1.52
C ILE A 164 14.54 17.95 -2.95
N ASN A 165 14.66 17.00 -3.88
CA ASN A 165 14.99 17.29 -5.27
C ASN A 165 13.77 17.56 -6.15
N SER A 166 12.55 17.46 -5.63
CA SER A 166 11.28 17.63 -6.33
C SER A 166 11.26 16.83 -7.65
N THR A 167 11.65 15.55 -7.59
CA THR A 167 11.69 14.69 -8.78
C THR A 167 10.34 14.03 -9.00
N ALA A 168 9.78 14.12 -10.20
CA ALA A 168 8.48 13.56 -10.57
C ALA A 168 8.49 12.02 -10.69
N ALA A 169 8.95 11.33 -9.65
CA ALA A 169 8.90 9.88 -9.53
C ALA A 169 7.57 9.45 -8.90
N VAL A 170 6.97 8.39 -9.44
CA VAL A 170 5.71 7.85 -8.95
C VAL A 170 5.96 6.58 -8.14
N PHE A 171 5.35 6.50 -6.97
CA PHE A 171 5.42 5.35 -6.06
C PHE A 171 4.03 4.75 -5.89
N VAL A 172 3.84 3.49 -6.27
CA VAL A 172 2.57 2.79 -6.06
C VAL A 172 2.78 1.70 -5.03
N THR A 173 2.10 1.82 -3.89
CA THR A 173 2.20 0.84 -2.81
C THR A 173 0.99 -0.07 -2.78
N PHE A 174 1.24 -1.37 -2.60
CA PHE A 174 0.22 -2.41 -2.51
C PHE A 174 0.13 -2.95 -1.08
N ASN A 175 -1.02 -3.51 -0.74
CA ASN A 175 -1.26 -4.08 0.59
C ASN A 175 -1.05 -3.08 1.75
N GLY A 176 -1.33 -1.79 1.50
CA GLY A 176 -1.15 -0.68 2.45
C GLY A 176 -2.26 -0.53 3.48
N SER A 177 -3.22 -1.45 3.56
CA SER A 177 -4.40 -1.36 4.43
C SER A 177 -4.56 -2.58 5.34
N VAL A 178 -5.63 -2.59 6.14
CA VAL A 178 -5.99 -3.71 7.02
C VAL A 178 -6.27 -5.02 6.25
N TRP A 179 -6.62 -4.93 4.98
CA TRP A 179 -6.81 -6.10 4.10
C TRP A 179 -5.54 -6.58 3.41
N GLY A 180 -4.41 -5.94 3.66
CA GLY A 180 -3.11 -6.37 3.19
C GLY A 180 -2.67 -7.70 3.82
N ILE A 181 -1.38 -7.95 3.87
CA ILE A 181 -0.81 -9.20 4.38
C ILE A 181 -0.95 -9.24 5.91
N PRO A 182 -1.67 -10.22 6.50
CA PRO A 182 -1.96 -10.27 7.93
C PRO A 182 -0.85 -10.94 8.75
N ASP A 183 0.40 -10.54 8.52
CA ASP A 183 1.61 -11.06 9.18
C ASP A 183 2.38 -9.90 9.80
N GLU A 184 2.84 -10.04 11.05
CA GLU A 184 3.52 -8.95 11.79
C GLU A 184 4.76 -8.39 11.10
N THR A 185 5.37 -9.15 10.18
CA THR A 185 6.53 -8.72 9.39
C THR A 185 6.14 -8.02 8.08
N HIS A 186 4.85 -8.04 7.71
CA HIS A 186 4.35 -7.52 6.43
C HIS A 186 3.19 -6.51 6.58
N LEU A 187 3.03 -5.91 7.77
CA LEU A 187 1.96 -4.95 8.04
C LEU A 187 2.15 -3.67 7.23
N GLY A 188 1.33 -3.47 6.19
CA GLY A 188 1.42 -2.32 5.30
C GLY A 188 0.74 -1.05 5.84
N PHE A 189 -0.17 -1.16 6.79
CA PHE A 189 -0.99 -0.04 7.28
C PHE A 189 -0.23 1.01 8.13
N PHE A 190 1.10 0.89 8.23
CA PHE A 190 1.97 1.95 8.76
C PHE A 190 2.58 2.84 7.66
N CYS A 191 2.47 2.43 6.40
CA CYS A 191 3.16 3.09 5.30
C CYS A 191 2.70 4.54 5.13
N ALA A 192 1.38 4.78 5.01
CA ALA A 192 0.86 6.13 4.83
C ALA A 192 1.21 7.07 6.01
N PRO A 193 0.96 6.72 7.29
CA PRO A 193 1.34 7.57 8.42
C PRO A 193 2.85 7.87 8.49
N MET A 194 3.68 6.89 8.15
CA MET A 194 5.14 7.05 8.15
C MET A 194 5.59 8.02 7.05
N THR A 195 5.13 7.83 5.82
CA THR A 195 5.55 8.65 4.67
C THR A 195 4.88 10.02 4.64
N ALA A 196 3.72 10.18 5.28
CA ALA A 196 3.04 11.48 5.43
C ALA A 196 3.77 12.49 6.33
N THR A 197 4.94 12.14 6.86
CA THR A 197 5.86 13.05 7.54
C THR A 197 6.87 13.70 6.58
N ILE A 198 6.99 13.18 5.35
CA ILE A 198 7.88 13.72 4.32
C ILE A 198 7.18 14.90 3.64
N PRO A 199 7.77 16.12 3.68
CA PRO A 199 7.21 17.29 2.98
C PRO A 199 7.18 17.08 1.46
N ASP A 200 6.25 17.73 0.79
CA ASP A 200 6.14 17.77 -0.67
C ASP A 200 6.04 16.38 -1.35
N LEU A 201 5.57 15.39 -0.61
CA LEU A 201 5.22 14.06 -1.11
C LEU A 201 3.70 13.84 -0.95
N PRO A 202 2.86 14.27 -1.88
CA PRO A 202 1.43 13.97 -1.83
C PRO A 202 1.18 12.47 -1.89
N ILE A 203 0.32 11.99 -0.97
CA ILE A 203 -0.10 10.60 -0.88
C ILE A 203 -1.57 10.52 -1.26
N LEU A 204 -1.86 9.92 -2.40
CA LEU A 204 -3.20 9.73 -2.90
C LEU A 204 -3.76 8.36 -2.46
N ALA A 205 -5.02 8.34 -2.05
CA ALA A 205 -5.71 7.15 -1.58
C ALA A 205 -7.01 6.95 -2.38
N PRO A 206 -6.94 6.33 -3.57
CA PRO A 206 -8.10 6.08 -4.40
C PRO A 206 -9.08 5.11 -3.73
N THR A 207 -10.36 5.29 -3.98
CA THR A 207 -11.45 4.49 -3.38
C THR A 207 -12.04 3.46 -4.35
N ASN A 208 -11.65 3.50 -5.62
CA ASN A 208 -12.17 2.64 -6.69
C ASN A 208 -11.19 2.57 -7.88
N ALA A 209 -11.49 1.71 -8.86
CA ALA A 209 -10.62 1.44 -10.00
C ALA A 209 -10.41 2.65 -10.92
N ASP A 210 -11.47 3.39 -11.18
CA ASP A 210 -11.41 4.52 -12.12
C ASP A 210 -10.61 5.67 -11.49
N GLU A 211 -10.81 5.93 -10.20
CA GLU A 211 -10.02 6.91 -9.45
C GLU A 211 -8.54 6.50 -9.35
N PHE A 212 -8.25 5.21 -9.12
CA PHE A 212 -6.88 4.68 -9.11
C PHE A 212 -6.18 4.91 -10.46
N THR A 213 -6.88 4.60 -11.56
CA THR A 213 -6.33 4.76 -12.91
C THR A 213 -6.11 6.23 -13.24
N ALA A 214 -7.07 7.11 -12.91
CA ALA A 214 -6.95 8.55 -13.15
C ALA A 214 -5.80 9.18 -12.33
N MET A 215 -5.66 8.80 -11.05
CA MET A 215 -4.55 9.24 -10.20
C MET A 215 -3.20 8.77 -10.78
N LEU A 216 -3.12 7.54 -11.27
CA LEU A 216 -1.91 6.98 -11.86
C LEU A 216 -1.55 7.70 -13.17
N ASP A 217 -2.52 7.95 -14.06
CA ASP A 217 -2.31 8.68 -15.30
C ASP A 217 -1.83 10.11 -15.03
N TRP A 218 -2.52 10.84 -14.16
CA TRP A 218 -2.10 12.17 -13.76
C TRP A 218 -0.68 12.16 -13.17
N ALA A 219 -0.37 11.23 -12.26
CA ALA A 219 0.95 11.15 -11.63
C ALA A 219 2.07 10.85 -12.64
N ILE A 220 1.80 10.03 -13.67
CA ILE A 220 2.76 9.73 -14.73
C ILE A 220 2.95 10.93 -15.68
N ASP A 221 1.88 11.69 -15.93
CA ASP A 221 1.90 12.75 -16.96
C ASP A 221 2.44 14.09 -16.44
N GLN A 222 2.28 14.40 -15.16
CA GLN A 222 2.88 15.58 -14.53
C GLN A 222 4.41 15.40 -14.38
N THR A 223 5.17 16.50 -14.30
CA THR A 223 6.65 16.50 -14.30
C THR A 223 7.27 17.31 -13.16
N GLU A 224 6.48 17.71 -12.19
CA GLU A 224 6.90 18.71 -11.20
C GLU A 224 7.11 18.16 -9.80
N THR A 225 6.32 17.16 -9.39
CA THR A 225 6.29 16.71 -7.99
C THR A 225 6.32 15.17 -7.90
N PRO A 226 6.99 14.60 -6.88
CA PRO A 226 6.83 13.18 -6.59
C PRO A 226 5.40 12.88 -6.14
N VAL A 227 4.92 11.68 -6.41
CA VAL A 227 3.57 11.25 -5.99
C VAL A 227 3.63 9.83 -5.45
N MET A 228 2.97 9.59 -4.32
CA MET A 228 2.70 8.24 -3.84
C MET A 228 1.20 7.93 -3.97
N ILE A 229 0.87 6.73 -4.45
CA ILE A 229 -0.49 6.22 -4.54
C ILE A 229 -0.58 4.94 -3.72
N ILE A 230 -1.52 4.88 -2.78
CA ILE A 230 -1.81 3.66 -2.03
C ILE A 230 -2.91 2.92 -2.77
N ALA A 231 -2.54 1.86 -3.49
CA ALA A 231 -3.51 1.03 -4.19
C ALA A 231 -4.44 0.33 -3.19
N PRO A 232 -5.77 0.33 -3.43
CA PRO A 232 -6.68 -0.40 -2.58
C PRO A 232 -6.35 -1.89 -2.48
N ALA A 233 -6.53 -2.48 -1.31
CA ALA A 233 -6.29 -3.90 -1.05
C ALA A 233 -7.59 -4.74 -1.06
N VAL A 234 -8.70 -4.13 -1.44
CA VAL A 234 -10.00 -4.78 -1.65
C VAL A 234 -10.20 -5.17 -3.12
N PRO A 235 -11.16 -6.03 -3.46
CA PRO A 235 -11.48 -6.34 -4.85
C PRO A 235 -11.79 -5.10 -5.68
N VAL A 236 -11.33 -5.10 -6.93
CA VAL A 236 -11.54 -4.00 -7.88
C VAL A 236 -13.03 -3.73 -8.08
N ALA A 237 -13.44 -2.49 -7.82
CA ALA A 237 -14.79 -2.01 -8.01
C ALA A 237 -14.81 -0.78 -8.93
N PRO A 238 -15.89 -0.58 -9.71
CA PRO A 238 -16.03 0.61 -10.54
C PRO A 238 -16.28 1.86 -9.68
N ALA A 239 -16.11 3.04 -10.27
CA ALA A 239 -16.44 4.30 -9.64
C ALA A 239 -17.95 4.40 -9.35
N THR A 240 -18.26 4.96 -8.19
CA THR A 240 -19.62 5.32 -7.76
C THR A 240 -19.79 6.83 -7.62
N THR A 241 -18.74 7.59 -7.94
CA THR A 241 -18.67 9.05 -7.86
C THR A 241 -17.88 9.58 -9.06
N GLU A 242 -17.99 10.88 -9.30
CA GLU A 242 -17.20 11.56 -10.31
C GLU A 242 -15.69 11.44 -9.99
N VAL A 243 -14.90 11.14 -11.01
CA VAL A 243 -13.45 11.02 -10.96
C VAL A 243 -12.82 12.30 -11.51
N ALA A 244 -11.81 12.82 -10.86
CA ALA A 244 -11.09 13.99 -11.33
C ALA A 244 -10.06 13.63 -12.41
N ASP A 245 -9.82 14.56 -13.34
CA ASP A 245 -8.79 14.43 -14.36
C ASP A 245 -7.45 15.06 -13.92
N ASP A 246 -7.48 15.98 -12.95
CA ASP A 246 -6.31 16.69 -12.41
C ASP A 246 -6.31 16.61 -10.88
N TYR A 247 -5.18 16.17 -10.34
CA TYR A 247 -4.95 16.05 -8.89
C TYR A 247 -3.96 17.11 -8.36
N THR A 248 -3.59 18.08 -9.17
CA THR A 248 -2.82 19.24 -8.73
C THR A 248 -3.67 20.06 -7.75
N ASN A 249 -3.24 20.19 -6.51
CA ASN A 249 -3.98 20.87 -5.45
C ASN A 249 -5.41 20.33 -5.24
N ILE A 250 -5.61 19.03 -5.43
CA ILE A 250 -6.92 18.40 -5.28
C ILE A 250 -7.44 18.54 -3.85
N GLY A 251 -8.66 19.05 -3.71
CA GLY A 251 -9.37 19.11 -2.44
C GLY A 251 -10.17 17.85 -2.14
N TYR A 252 -10.78 17.81 -0.97
CA TYR A 252 -11.69 16.74 -0.58
C TYR A 252 -12.96 16.76 -1.45
N GLN A 253 -13.48 15.57 -1.77
CA GLN A 253 -14.74 15.44 -2.50
C GLN A 253 -15.90 15.22 -1.53
N ILE A 254 -16.87 16.11 -1.54
CA ILE A 254 -18.15 15.86 -0.88
C ILE A 254 -18.94 14.88 -1.76
N VAL A 255 -19.04 13.64 -1.29
CA VAL A 255 -19.73 12.55 -2.00
C VAL A 255 -21.23 12.62 -1.73
N GLU A 256 -21.60 13.03 -0.54
CA GLU A 256 -22.98 13.25 -0.13
C GLU A 256 -23.02 14.42 0.85
N GLU A 257 -23.86 15.39 0.56
CA GLU A 257 -24.03 16.58 1.40
C GLU A 257 -25.07 16.34 2.50
N GLY A 258 -24.77 16.79 3.69
CA GLY A 258 -25.63 16.66 4.86
C GLY A 258 -25.38 17.78 5.86
N LYS A 259 -25.67 17.51 7.14
CA LYS A 259 -25.50 18.46 8.25
C LYS A 259 -25.22 17.74 9.56
N ASP A 260 -24.76 18.47 10.55
CA ASP A 260 -24.51 18.03 11.93
C ASP A 260 -23.41 16.97 12.10
N VAL A 261 -23.34 15.98 11.20
CA VAL A 261 -22.33 14.90 11.22
C VAL A 261 -21.62 14.85 9.87
N ALA A 262 -20.29 14.80 9.88
CA ALA A 262 -19.50 14.52 8.70
C ALA A 262 -18.66 13.24 8.91
N VAL A 263 -18.55 12.42 7.86
CA VAL A 263 -17.70 11.22 7.82
C VAL A 263 -16.70 11.41 6.68
N ILE A 264 -15.42 11.48 7.03
CA ILE A 264 -14.29 11.51 6.08
C ILE A 264 -13.70 10.10 6.04
N ALA A 265 -13.86 9.40 4.93
CA ALA A 265 -13.45 8.00 4.77
C ALA A 265 -12.38 7.86 3.68
N ALA A 266 -11.17 7.44 4.07
CA ALA A 266 -10.03 7.32 3.17
C ALA A 266 -9.94 5.92 2.55
N GLY A 267 -9.53 5.88 1.27
CA GLY A 267 -9.14 4.65 0.58
C GLY A 267 -10.17 3.51 0.69
N ASP A 268 -9.71 2.36 1.12
CA ASP A 268 -10.53 1.16 1.29
C ASP A 268 -11.70 1.34 2.28
N PHE A 269 -11.65 2.32 3.19
CA PHE A 269 -12.72 2.57 4.15
C PHE A 269 -13.88 3.42 3.60
N MET A 270 -13.82 3.81 2.32
CA MET A 270 -14.94 4.54 1.72
C MET A 270 -16.25 3.75 1.75
N GLN A 271 -16.22 2.43 1.50
CA GLN A 271 -17.42 1.61 1.60
C GLN A 271 -17.93 1.49 3.05
N LEU A 272 -17.01 1.35 4.01
CA LEU A 272 -17.35 1.36 5.45
C LEU A 272 -18.02 2.69 5.85
N GLY A 273 -17.51 3.81 5.33
CA GLY A 273 -18.10 5.13 5.52
C GLY A 273 -19.51 5.24 4.94
N ARG A 274 -19.75 4.74 3.72
CA ARG A 274 -21.08 4.68 3.10
C ARG A 274 -22.06 3.87 3.95
N ASP A 275 -21.67 2.67 4.35
CA ASP A 275 -22.53 1.79 5.15
C ASP A 275 -22.89 2.41 6.50
N ALA A 276 -21.95 3.12 7.14
CA ALA A 276 -22.19 3.84 8.39
C ALA A 276 -23.14 5.03 8.18
N VAL A 277 -22.97 5.80 7.11
CA VAL A 277 -23.85 6.91 6.72
C VAL A 277 -25.26 6.42 6.48
N GLU A 278 -25.46 5.31 5.77
CA GLU A 278 -26.79 4.73 5.55
C GLU A 278 -27.48 4.31 6.87
N LEU A 279 -26.74 3.73 7.83
CA LEU A 279 -27.29 3.44 9.14
C LEU A 279 -27.67 4.70 9.93
N MET A 280 -26.88 5.77 9.83
CA MET A 280 -27.20 7.06 10.46
C MET A 280 -28.47 7.67 9.86
N LYS A 281 -28.68 7.56 8.53
CA LYS A 281 -29.91 8.02 7.86
C LYS A 281 -31.14 7.25 8.34
N GLN A 282 -31.03 5.93 8.53
CA GLN A 282 -32.12 5.12 9.11
C GLN A 282 -32.47 5.55 10.54
N GLN A 283 -31.54 6.20 11.23
CA GLN A 283 -31.75 6.79 12.57
C GLN A 283 -32.23 8.25 12.53
N GLY A 284 -32.54 8.78 11.33
CA GLY A 284 -33.06 10.13 11.14
C GLY A 284 -31.99 11.23 11.06
N LEU A 285 -30.70 10.87 10.93
CA LEU A 285 -29.62 11.83 10.67
C LEU A 285 -29.46 12.09 9.17
N THR A 286 -28.81 13.19 8.82
CA THR A 286 -28.44 13.54 7.44
C THR A 286 -26.93 13.83 7.37
N PRO A 287 -26.08 12.79 7.47
CA PRO A 287 -24.62 12.99 7.53
C PRO A 287 -24.04 13.36 6.16
N THR A 288 -22.96 14.15 6.18
CA THR A 288 -22.10 14.41 5.02
C THR A 288 -21.10 13.26 4.89
N LEU A 289 -20.88 12.77 3.66
CA LEU A 289 -19.83 11.79 3.34
C LEU A 289 -18.77 12.45 2.45
N ILE A 290 -17.51 12.28 2.82
CA ILE A 290 -16.37 12.93 2.18
C ILE A 290 -15.30 11.91 1.81
N ASN A 291 -14.82 11.95 0.55
CA ASN A 291 -13.63 11.28 0.08
C ASN A 291 -12.45 12.27 0.16
N PRO A 292 -11.44 12.05 0.99
CA PRO A 292 -10.32 12.97 1.13
C PRO A 292 -9.40 12.96 -0.09
N ARG A 293 -9.30 11.85 -0.86
CA ARG A 293 -8.42 11.66 -2.01
C ARG A 293 -6.94 11.76 -1.67
N ILE A 294 -6.53 12.73 -0.86
CA ILE A 294 -5.16 12.93 -0.34
C ILE A 294 -5.15 12.67 1.17
N VAL A 295 -4.15 11.93 1.65
CA VAL A 295 -4.02 11.54 3.07
C VAL A 295 -2.74 12.04 3.73
N SER A 296 -1.79 12.57 2.96
CA SER A 296 -0.56 13.19 3.48
C SER A 296 -0.80 14.57 4.09
N ASP A 297 -1.80 15.30 3.59
CA ASP A 297 -2.16 16.65 4.04
C ASP A 297 -3.68 16.76 4.25
N ILE A 298 -4.15 17.93 4.66
CA ILE A 298 -5.56 18.22 4.95
C ILE A 298 -6.08 19.34 4.06
N ASP A 299 -7.29 19.18 3.55
CA ASP A 299 -7.99 20.26 2.85
C ASP A 299 -8.65 21.22 3.84
N ARG A 300 -7.95 22.31 4.13
CA ARG A 300 -8.38 23.34 5.08
C ARG A 300 -9.68 24.01 4.65
N THR A 301 -9.91 24.19 3.35
CA THR A 301 -11.12 24.82 2.81
C THR A 301 -12.35 24.00 3.16
N THR A 302 -12.32 22.70 2.88
CA THR A 302 -13.42 21.80 3.25
C THR A 302 -13.55 21.70 4.77
N LEU A 303 -12.45 21.56 5.52
CA LEU A 303 -12.50 21.47 6.99
C LEU A 303 -13.05 22.73 7.65
N ASP A 304 -12.77 23.92 7.12
CA ASP A 304 -13.33 25.17 7.62
C ASP A 304 -14.85 25.24 7.45
N SER A 305 -15.40 24.65 6.38
CA SER A 305 -16.85 24.55 6.19
C SER A 305 -17.54 23.60 7.17
N LEU A 306 -16.77 22.71 7.80
CA LEU A 306 -17.26 21.73 8.78
C LEU A 306 -17.12 22.19 10.25
N ARG A 307 -16.58 23.38 10.51
CA ARG A 307 -16.33 23.87 11.88
C ARG A 307 -17.59 23.93 12.76
N ASP A 308 -18.72 24.23 12.15
CA ASP A 308 -20.02 24.35 12.83
C ASP A 308 -20.80 23.03 12.88
N TYR A 309 -20.24 21.95 12.35
CA TYR A 309 -20.78 20.62 12.51
C TYR A 309 -20.66 20.18 13.98
N ARG A 310 -21.55 19.31 14.45
CA ARG A 310 -21.52 18.81 15.83
C ARG A 310 -20.50 17.69 16.01
N VAL A 311 -20.34 16.84 14.97
CA VAL A 311 -19.46 15.68 15.01
C VAL A 311 -18.79 15.51 13.64
N LEU A 312 -17.48 15.26 13.64
CA LEU A 312 -16.70 14.85 12.49
C LEU A 312 -16.02 13.50 12.83
N ILE A 313 -16.20 12.53 11.97
CA ILE A 313 -15.58 11.19 12.11
C ILE A 313 -14.60 11.00 10.95
N THR A 314 -13.35 10.67 11.26
CA THR A 314 -12.38 10.23 10.26
C THR A 314 -12.24 8.71 10.31
N LEU A 315 -12.20 8.08 9.14
CA LEU A 315 -12.02 6.65 8.96
C LEU A 315 -10.78 6.42 8.11
N GLU A 316 -9.79 5.74 8.71
CA GLU A 316 -8.52 5.42 8.06
C GLU A 316 -8.29 3.91 8.09
N ASP A 317 -8.01 3.31 6.94
CA ASP A 317 -7.70 1.88 6.78
C ASP A 317 -6.26 1.52 7.20
N ASN A 318 -5.60 2.47 7.86
CA ASN A 318 -4.23 2.40 8.36
C ASN A 318 -4.15 2.82 9.84
N SER A 319 -2.92 2.95 10.38
CA SER A 319 -2.70 3.36 11.76
C SER A 319 -3.14 4.81 11.97
N VAL A 320 -3.92 5.06 13.05
CA VAL A 320 -4.33 6.43 13.44
C VAL A 320 -3.14 7.28 13.87
N ALA A 321 -2.11 6.64 14.46
CA ALA A 321 -0.93 7.36 14.94
C ALA A 321 -0.12 7.94 13.77
N GLY A 322 -0.08 9.27 13.69
CA GLY A 322 0.52 10.01 12.58
C GLY A 322 -0.35 10.09 11.32
N GLY A 323 -1.57 9.56 11.36
CA GLY A 323 -2.50 9.55 10.24
C GLY A 323 -3.18 10.88 9.95
N MET A 324 -4.02 10.88 8.95
CA MET A 324 -4.81 12.06 8.51
C MET A 324 -5.75 12.54 9.62
N GLY A 325 -6.41 11.63 10.35
CA GLY A 325 -7.37 11.96 11.39
C GLY A 325 -6.75 12.73 12.55
N GLU A 326 -5.51 12.43 12.96
CA GLU A 326 -4.79 13.21 13.97
C GLU A 326 -4.48 14.63 13.48
N LYS A 327 -4.10 14.80 12.21
CA LYS A 327 -3.86 16.12 11.60
C LYS A 327 -5.15 16.94 11.54
N ILE A 328 -6.28 16.33 11.17
CA ILE A 328 -7.60 16.97 11.16
C ILE A 328 -8.01 17.37 12.57
N ALA A 329 -7.85 16.48 13.56
CA ALA A 329 -8.17 16.76 14.95
C ALA A 329 -7.33 17.91 15.51
N ALA A 330 -6.04 17.96 15.19
CA ALA A 330 -5.17 19.07 15.58
C ALA A 330 -5.59 20.40 14.94
N TYR A 331 -5.95 20.40 13.65
CA TYR A 331 -6.40 21.59 12.94
C TYR A 331 -7.72 22.15 13.48
N LEU A 332 -8.65 21.27 13.83
CA LEU A 332 -9.97 21.64 14.36
C LEU A 332 -10.02 21.74 15.89
N GLY A 333 -8.87 21.65 16.58
CA GLY A 333 -8.83 21.55 18.04
C GLY A 333 -9.45 22.73 18.81
N GLU A 334 -9.55 23.91 18.18
CA GLU A 334 -10.22 25.10 18.76
C GLU A 334 -11.67 25.28 18.25
N ALA A 335 -12.14 24.46 17.31
CA ALA A 335 -13.49 24.50 16.78
C ALA A 335 -14.48 23.76 17.70
N PRO A 336 -15.78 24.11 17.70
CA PRO A 336 -16.78 23.44 18.52
C PRO A 336 -17.09 22.00 18.07
N VAL A 337 -16.68 21.60 16.88
CA VAL A 337 -16.91 20.27 16.31
C VAL A 337 -16.15 19.20 17.10
N LYS A 338 -16.83 18.11 17.47
CA LYS A 338 -16.19 16.97 18.12
C LYS A 338 -15.58 16.03 17.10
N VAL A 339 -14.27 15.98 17.02
CA VAL A 339 -13.57 15.06 16.11
C VAL A 339 -13.38 13.68 16.73
N LYS A 340 -13.78 12.63 16.01
CA LYS A 340 -13.58 11.22 16.34
C LYS A 340 -12.67 10.59 15.31
N VAL A 341 -11.45 10.28 15.71
CA VAL A 341 -10.45 9.61 14.86
C VAL A 341 -10.62 8.11 15.00
N LEU A 342 -10.93 7.42 13.92
CA LEU A 342 -11.13 5.97 13.88
C LEU A 342 -10.23 5.35 12.80
N GLY A 343 -9.52 4.32 13.19
CA GLY A 343 -8.59 3.56 12.33
C GLY A 343 -7.91 2.47 13.15
N LEU A 344 -6.82 1.93 12.65
CA LEU A 344 -6.10 0.86 13.33
C LEU A 344 -5.22 1.40 14.47
N PRO A 345 -5.08 0.64 15.56
CA PRO A 345 -4.24 1.04 16.67
C PRO A 345 -2.74 0.91 16.32
N ARG A 346 -1.89 1.60 17.06
CA ARG A 346 -0.43 1.41 17.02
C ARG A 346 -0.06 0.09 17.69
N ALA A 347 -0.28 -1.00 16.97
CA ALA A 347 -0.01 -2.37 17.42
C ALA A 347 0.53 -3.22 16.27
N LEU A 348 1.19 -4.32 16.59
CA LEU A 348 1.71 -5.30 15.63
C LEU A 348 0.87 -6.59 15.71
N PRO A 349 -0.35 -6.63 15.15
CA PRO A 349 -1.16 -7.84 15.11
C PRO A 349 -0.53 -8.87 14.18
N ASP A 350 -0.59 -10.15 14.58
CA ASP A 350 -0.11 -11.26 13.78
C ASP A 350 -1.27 -12.21 13.41
N ARG A 351 -1.29 -12.69 12.18
CA ARG A 351 -2.23 -13.70 11.65
C ARG A 351 -3.70 -13.38 11.94
N TYR A 352 -4.05 -12.11 11.79
CA TYR A 352 -5.40 -11.63 12.04
C TYR A 352 -6.33 -11.88 10.83
N LYS A 353 -7.63 -11.86 11.09
CA LYS A 353 -8.63 -11.64 10.06
C LYS A 353 -9.03 -10.16 10.07
N ALA A 354 -9.01 -9.51 8.91
CA ALA A 354 -9.31 -8.09 8.80
C ALA A 354 -10.63 -7.71 9.48
N SER A 355 -11.71 -8.47 9.24
CA SER A 355 -13.02 -8.22 9.84
C SER A 355 -13.03 -8.31 11.38
N GLU A 356 -12.26 -9.24 11.96
CA GLU A 356 -12.16 -9.39 13.40
C GLU A 356 -11.35 -8.24 14.03
N LEU A 357 -10.23 -7.87 13.40
CA LEU A 357 -9.40 -6.74 13.83
C LEU A 357 -10.18 -5.42 13.73
N MET A 358 -10.90 -5.19 12.64
CA MET A 358 -11.76 -4.03 12.46
C MET A 358 -12.84 -3.95 13.53
N ALA A 359 -13.58 -5.05 13.78
CA ALA A 359 -14.62 -5.10 14.79
C ALA A 359 -14.10 -4.82 16.21
N ALA A 360 -12.94 -5.39 16.55
CA ALA A 360 -12.27 -5.16 17.84
C ALA A 360 -11.88 -3.69 18.05
N ASN A 361 -11.69 -2.92 16.98
CA ASN A 361 -11.32 -1.50 17.03
C ASN A 361 -12.50 -0.55 16.71
N GLY A 362 -13.73 -1.05 16.72
CA GLY A 362 -14.93 -0.22 16.48
C GLY A 362 -15.11 0.21 15.01
N LEU A 363 -14.43 -0.45 14.08
CA LEU A 363 -14.47 -0.19 12.65
C LEU A 363 -15.54 -1.06 11.98
N THR A 364 -16.79 -0.88 12.45
CA THR A 364 -18.00 -1.48 11.85
C THR A 364 -19.03 -0.39 11.64
N PRO A 365 -19.94 -0.50 10.66
CA PRO A 365 -20.97 0.51 10.42
C PRO A 365 -21.78 0.82 11.67
N GLN A 366 -22.14 -0.20 12.47
CA GLN A 366 -22.90 -0.06 13.70
C GLN A 366 -22.13 0.70 14.79
N ALA A 367 -20.83 0.39 14.96
CA ALA A 367 -20.00 1.05 15.96
C ALA A 367 -19.75 2.52 15.61
N ILE A 368 -19.57 2.83 14.32
CA ILE A 368 -19.37 4.19 13.80
C ILE A 368 -20.66 5.01 13.98
N ALA A 369 -21.83 4.48 13.59
CA ALA A 369 -23.11 5.14 13.80
C ALA A 369 -23.39 5.38 15.30
N LYS A 370 -23.08 4.41 16.16
CA LYS A 370 -23.17 4.56 17.61
C LYS A 370 -22.22 5.65 18.14
N ALA A 371 -20.98 5.72 17.62
CA ALA A 371 -20.02 6.76 18.02
C ALA A 371 -20.53 8.16 17.68
N ALA A 372 -21.17 8.31 16.50
CA ALA A 372 -21.86 9.56 16.11
C ALA A 372 -22.99 9.92 17.09
N ALA A 373 -23.90 8.98 17.37
CA ALA A 373 -25.02 9.20 18.28
C ALA A 373 -24.55 9.63 19.70
N VAL A 374 -23.58 8.90 20.27
CA VAL A 374 -23.00 9.25 21.58
C VAL A 374 -22.36 10.65 21.56
N ALA A 375 -21.64 11.00 20.50
CA ALA A 375 -21.02 12.32 20.39
C ALA A 375 -22.04 13.45 20.24
N LEU A 376 -23.20 13.16 19.64
CA LEU A 376 -24.36 14.09 19.54
C LEU A 376 -25.10 14.25 20.89
N GLY A 377 -24.89 13.37 21.85
CA GLY A 377 -25.57 13.39 23.16
C GLY A 377 -26.88 12.61 23.16
N ASN A 378 -27.02 11.65 22.25
CA ASN A 378 -28.18 10.76 22.12
C ASN A 378 -27.88 9.39 22.73
#